data_973ef502590a9361855c83edddaab12e
#
_entry.id   973ef502590a9361855c83edddaab12e
#
_cell.length_a   1.000
_cell.length_b   1.000
_cell.length_c   1.000
_cell.angle_alpha   90.00
_cell.angle_beta   90.00
_cell.angle_gamma   90.00
#
_symmetry.space_group_name_H-M   'P 1'
#
loop_
_entity.id
_entity.type
_entity.pdbx_description
1 polymer ?
#
loop_
_entity_poly.entity_id
_entity_poly.type
_entity_poly.pdbx_seq_one_letter_code
_entity_poly.pdbx_strand_id
1 'polypeptide(L)'
;MRNFDITSAETLDGYARKIGFLPFFKNSIRGFSVEEMCPPSLWFTDRPGPWEWKGPVIRKGNCAYGKFFKNKAVYVSLEMLPHLCNYRRDGYDFDARCDDGLVFYRDKDVYDIIAQSGGIISKDVRQKINDKDIDKYFTRLQMQTYIVTSDFVYEKSKDGRTYGWGVAKYATPESLYGAELIRSQYKTKPSESFEIMVERILKYFPETDRQTVIKLIK
;
A
#
# COMPACT_ATOMS: atom_id res chain seq x y z
N MET A 1 -27.44 0.09 -15.63
CA MET A 1 -26.27 0.99 -15.47
C MET A 1 -25.42 0.43 -14.35
N ARG A 2 -24.08 0.33 -14.51
CA ARG A 2 -23.20 -0.02 -13.38
C ARG A 2 -23.24 1.19 -12.43
N ASN A 3 -23.64 0.98 -11.18
CA ASN A 3 -23.41 1.97 -10.14
C ASN A 3 -21.91 1.96 -9.82
N PHE A 4 -21.25 3.08 -10.04
CA PHE A 4 -19.86 3.26 -9.65
C PHE A 4 -19.82 3.87 -8.23
N ASP A 5 -19.15 3.19 -7.31
CA ASP A 5 -19.11 3.60 -5.90
C ASP A 5 -17.98 4.61 -5.61
N ILE A 6 -17.00 4.73 -6.52
CA ILE A 6 -15.82 5.58 -6.36
C ILE A 6 -15.84 6.68 -7.41
N THR A 7 -16.19 7.90 -6.98
CA THR A 7 -16.33 9.08 -7.85
C THR A 7 -15.53 10.29 -7.38
N SER A 8 -14.85 10.18 -6.24
CA SER A 8 -13.99 11.22 -5.66
C SER A 8 -12.95 10.61 -4.70
N ALA A 9 -11.99 11.41 -4.25
CA ALA A 9 -11.05 11.03 -3.22
C ALA A 9 -11.74 10.65 -1.89
N GLU A 10 -12.86 11.30 -1.56
CA GLU A 10 -13.65 11.04 -0.36
C GLU A 10 -14.32 9.67 -0.43
N THR A 11 -14.97 9.36 -1.57
CA THR A 11 -15.62 8.06 -1.77
C THR A 11 -14.60 6.94 -1.85
N LEU A 12 -13.42 7.18 -2.44
CA LEU A 12 -12.30 6.23 -2.46
C LEU A 12 -11.82 5.91 -1.03
N ASP A 13 -11.54 6.94 -0.21
CA ASP A 13 -11.15 6.77 1.19
C ASP A 13 -12.21 6.01 1.99
N GLY A 14 -13.46 6.42 1.89
CA GLY A 14 -14.59 5.78 2.58
C GLY A 14 -14.74 4.30 2.20
N TYR A 15 -14.63 4.00 0.91
CA TYR A 15 -14.76 2.64 0.42
C TYR A 15 -13.58 1.75 0.85
N ALA A 16 -12.34 2.25 0.75
CA ALA A 16 -11.16 1.52 1.20
C ALA A 16 -11.22 1.18 2.69
N ARG A 17 -11.65 2.13 3.53
CA ARG A 17 -11.88 1.87 4.98
C ARG A 17 -12.94 0.81 5.22
N LYS A 18 -14.06 0.89 4.52
CA LYS A 18 -15.21 0.00 4.68
C LYS A 18 -14.85 -1.45 4.37
N ILE A 19 -14.23 -1.71 3.23
CA ILE A 19 -13.92 -3.08 2.80
C ILE A 19 -12.63 -3.66 3.37
N GLY A 20 -11.74 -2.80 3.87
CA GLY A 20 -10.48 -3.20 4.49
C GLY A 20 -9.29 -3.27 3.53
N PHE A 21 -9.49 -3.78 2.34
CA PHE A 21 -8.49 -3.87 1.26
C PHE A 21 -9.11 -3.39 -0.05
N LEU A 22 -8.40 -2.53 -0.79
CA LEU A 22 -8.85 -2.08 -2.09
C LEU A 22 -7.67 -2.01 -3.07
N PRO A 23 -7.49 -3.03 -3.92
CA PRO A 23 -6.52 -2.99 -5.00
C PRO A 23 -6.77 -1.80 -5.93
N PHE A 24 -5.69 -1.16 -6.41
CA PHE A 24 -5.84 -0.05 -7.34
C PHE A 24 -6.23 -0.53 -8.74
N PHE A 25 -5.60 -1.60 -9.20
CA PHE A 25 -5.80 -2.18 -10.52
C PHE A 25 -6.68 -3.42 -10.49
N LYS A 26 -7.33 -3.67 -11.61
CA LYS A 26 -8.09 -4.88 -11.88
C LYS A 26 -7.26 -6.13 -11.56
N ASN A 27 -7.94 -7.13 -10.99
CA ASN A 27 -7.34 -8.39 -10.52
C ASN A 27 -8.28 -9.57 -10.77
N SER A 28 -8.00 -10.72 -10.15
CA SER A 28 -8.78 -11.95 -10.32
C SER A 28 -10.18 -11.90 -9.69
N ILE A 29 -10.47 -10.92 -8.82
CA ILE A 29 -11.77 -10.75 -8.17
C ILE A 29 -12.49 -9.61 -8.87
N ARG A 30 -13.60 -9.94 -9.54
CA ARG A 30 -14.39 -8.96 -10.30
C ARG A 30 -14.98 -7.89 -9.39
N GLY A 31 -14.79 -6.62 -9.75
CA GLY A 31 -15.28 -5.47 -8.99
C GLY A 31 -14.45 -5.13 -7.75
N PHE A 32 -13.34 -5.84 -7.51
CA PHE A 32 -12.47 -5.59 -6.36
C PHE A 32 -11.26 -4.72 -6.76
N SER A 33 -11.52 -3.56 -7.32
CA SER A 33 -10.46 -2.59 -7.65
C SER A 33 -11.01 -1.18 -7.84
N VAL A 34 -10.17 -0.17 -7.60
CA VAL A 34 -10.49 1.22 -7.96
C VAL A 34 -10.79 1.34 -9.44
N GLU A 35 -10.00 0.64 -10.29
CA GLU A 35 -10.15 0.64 -11.75
C GLU A 35 -11.53 0.20 -12.22
N GLU A 36 -12.14 -0.80 -11.55
CA GLU A 36 -13.46 -1.31 -11.93
C GLU A 36 -14.62 -0.54 -11.29
N MET A 37 -14.37 0.09 -10.12
CA MET A 37 -15.39 0.78 -9.33
C MET A 37 -15.47 2.27 -9.63
N CYS A 38 -14.50 2.80 -10.37
CA CYS A 38 -14.46 4.19 -10.80
C CYS A 38 -14.97 4.31 -12.25
N PRO A 39 -15.81 5.32 -12.56
CA PRO A 39 -16.24 5.56 -13.93
C PRO A 39 -15.06 5.76 -14.88
N PRO A 40 -15.04 5.13 -16.07
CA PRO A 40 -13.99 5.34 -17.06
C PRO A 40 -13.78 6.82 -17.43
N SER A 41 -14.84 7.62 -17.38
CA SER A 41 -14.82 9.05 -17.68
C SER A 41 -14.03 9.90 -16.68
N LEU A 42 -13.60 9.35 -15.55
CA LEU A 42 -12.77 10.05 -14.55
C LEU A 42 -11.28 9.72 -14.66
N TRP A 43 -10.91 8.85 -15.60
CA TRP A 43 -9.52 8.50 -15.85
C TRP A 43 -8.95 9.38 -16.97
N PHE A 44 -7.74 9.89 -16.78
CA PHE A 44 -6.98 10.65 -17.79
C PHE A 44 -7.73 11.87 -18.35
N THR A 45 -8.34 12.65 -17.46
CA THR A 45 -9.06 13.89 -17.78
C THR A 45 -8.29 15.10 -17.29
N ASP A 46 -8.75 16.32 -17.66
CA ASP A 46 -8.20 17.60 -17.16
C ASP A 46 -8.57 17.86 -15.67
N ARG A 47 -9.44 17.04 -15.10
CA ARG A 47 -9.83 17.11 -13.67
C ARG A 47 -9.10 16.02 -12.89
N PRO A 48 -8.82 16.27 -11.59
CA PRO A 48 -8.24 15.24 -10.74
C PRO A 48 -9.08 13.96 -10.74
N GLY A 49 -8.46 12.84 -11.09
CA GLY A 49 -9.05 11.52 -11.14
C GLY A 49 -8.37 10.54 -10.19
N PRO A 50 -8.59 9.23 -10.36
CA PRO A 50 -8.03 8.21 -9.46
C PRO A 50 -6.52 8.28 -9.28
N TRP A 51 -5.78 8.73 -10.29
CA TRP A 51 -4.33 8.91 -10.20
C TRP A 51 -3.94 10.02 -9.24
N GLU A 52 -4.60 11.17 -9.31
CA GLU A 52 -4.34 12.34 -8.49
C GLU A 52 -4.92 12.18 -7.09
N TRP A 53 -5.99 11.38 -6.90
CA TRP A 53 -6.59 11.14 -5.59
C TRP A 53 -5.71 10.34 -4.64
N LYS A 54 -4.70 9.60 -5.14
CA LYS A 54 -3.80 8.79 -4.31
C LYS A 54 -3.16 9.59 -3.19
N GLY A 55 -2.50 10.69 -3.52
CA GLY A 55 -1.86 11.56 -2.54
C GLY A 55 -2.84 12.09 -1.48
N PRO A 56 -3.93 12.77 -1.88
CA PRO A 56 -4.97 13.23 -0.94
C PRO A 56 -5.52 12.13 -0.03
N VAL A 57 -5.80 10.92 -0.55
CA VAL A 57 -6.30 9.79 0.26
C VAL A 57 -5.26 9.33 1.28
N ILE A 58 -4.02 9.16 0.86
CA ILE A 58 -2.92 8.75 1.74
C ILE A 58 -2.71 9.76 2.87
N ARG A 59 -2.71 11.07 2.55
CA ARG A 59 -2.50 12.15 3.53
C ARG A 59 -3.61 12.24 4.59
N LYS A 60 -4.81 11.69 4.34
CA LYS A 60 -5.85 11.57 5.37
C LYS A 60 -5.44 10.63 6.51
N GLY A 61 -4.49 9.73 6.28
CA GLY A 61 -3.99 8.81 7.29
C GLY A 61 -4.96 7.71 7.72
N ASN A 62 -6.03 7.47 6.96
CA ASN A 62 -7.03 6.44 7.27
C ASN A 62 -6.70 5.07 6.68
N CYS A 63 -5.84 5.05 5.68
CA CYS A 63 -5.42 3.85 4.97
C CYS A 63 -3.92 3.91 4.66
N ALA A 64 -3.25 2.78 4.76
CA ALA A 64 -1.94 2.58 4.19
C ALA A 64 -2.05 2.31 2.68
N TYR A 65 -1.04 2.69 1.92
CA TYR A 65 -0.96 2.43 0.48
C TYR A 65 0.41 1.90 0.11
N GLY A 66 0.45 0.86 -0.70
CA GLY A 66 1.69 0.25 -1.17
C GLY A 66 1.45 -0.95 -2.07
N LYS A 67 2.53 -1.56 -2.53
CA LYS A 67 2.49 -2.77 -3.36
C LYS A 67 2.34 -4.02 -2.49
N PHE A 68 1.14 -4.27 -1.95
CA PHE A 68 0.93 -5.32 -0.95
C PHE A 68 0.44 -6.66 -1.52
N PHE A 69 -0.26 -6.66 -2.66
CA PHE A 69 -0.77 -7.88 -3.28
C PHE A 69 -0.17 -8.07 -4.67
N LYS A 70 0.51 -9.19 -4.91
CA LYS A 70 1.11 -9.52 -6.22
C LYS A 70 1.94 -8.38 -6.82
N ASN A 71 2.70 -7.68 -5.98
CA ASN A 71 3.50 -6.50 -6.36
C ASN A 71 2.67 -5.34 -6.94
N LYS A 72 1.35 -5.33 -6.69
CA LYS A 72 0.43 -4.29 -7.15
C LYS A 72 -0.04 -3.42 -5.99
N ALA A 73 -0.38 -2.18 -6.33
CA ALA A 73 -0.83 -1.18 -5.38
C ALA A 73 -2.19 -1.53 -4.76
N VAL A 74 -2.28 -1.41 -3.44
CA VAL A 74 -3.48 -1.69 -2.63
C VAL A 74 -3.60 -0.63 -1.55
N TYR A 75 -4.81 -0.12 -1.31
CA TYR A 75 -5.16 0.56 -0.08
C TYR A 75 -5.52 -0.46 0.99
N VAL A 76 -5.02 -0.26 2.20
CA VAL A 76 -5.30 -1.13 3.35
C VAL A 76 -5.78 -0.26 4.50
N SER A 77 -6.97 -0.50 5.02
CA SER A 77 -7.48 0.23 6.18
C SER A 77 -6.60 0.01 7.42
N LEU A 78 -6.58 0.98 8.35
CA LEU A 78 -5.80 0.83 9.59
C LEU A 78 -6.32 -0.31 10.49
N GLU A 79 -7.57 -0.74 10.31
CA GLU A 79 -8.10 -1.94 10.95
C GLU A 79 -7.43 -3.22 10.45
N MET A 80 -7.16 -3.31 9.15
CA MET A 80 -6.58 -4.51 8.52
C MET A 80 -5.05 -4.47 8.41
N LEU A 81 -4.44 -3.31 8.53
CA LEU A 81 -2.99 -3.15 8.39
C LEU A 81 -2.19 -3.97 9.42
N PRO A 82 -2.56 -4.03 10.71
CA PRO A 82 -1.84 -4.86 11.69
C PRO A 82 -1.87 -6.35 11.34
N HIS A 83 -3.00 -6.85 10.82
CA HIS A 83 -3.11 -8.24 10.38
C HIS A 83 -2.22 -8.52 9.16
N LEU A 84 -2.17 -7.59 8.21
CA LEU A 84 -1.29 -7.71 7.05
C LEU A 84 0.19 -7.67 7.48
N CYS A 85 0.56 -6.77 8.40
CA CYS A 85 1.92 -6.70 8.94
C CYS A 85 2.28 -8.00 9.68
N ASN A 86 1.44 -8.49 10.57
CA ASN A 86 1.68 -9.73 11.29
C ASN A 86 1.89 -10.92 10.32
N TYR A 87 1.01 -11.07 9.34
CA TYR A 87 1.13 -12.15 8.35
C TYR A 87 2.41 -12.04 7.50
N ARG A 88 2.74 -10.84 7.00
CA ARG A 88 3.88 -10.64 6.10
C ARG A 88 5.23 -10.69 6.80
N ARG A 89 5.26 -10.26 8.05
CA ARG A 89 6.49 -10.16 8.85
C ARG A 89 6.74 -11.41 9.67
N ASP A 90 5.75 -12.28 9.84
CA ASP A 90 5.81 -13.47 10.70
C ASP A 90 6.25 -13.14 12.14
N GLY A 91 5.74 -12.00 12.67
CA GLY A 91 6.09 -11.50 13.99
C GLY A 91 7.44 -10.79 14.11
N TYR A 92 8.20 -10.66 13.02
CA TYR A 92 9.50 -10.00 13.04
C TYR A 92 9.39 -8.48 12.82
N ASP A 93 9.99 -7.72 13.70
CA ASP A 93 10.42 -6.37 13.38
C ASP A 93 11.62 -6.42 12.41
N PHE A 94 11.90 -5.31 11.73
CA PHE A 94 12.94 -5.31 10.72
C PHE A 94 14.32 -5.63 11.29
N ASP A 95 14.66 -5.08 12.47
CA ASP A 95 15.95 -5.30 13.14
C ASP A 95 16.11 -6.78 13.56
N ALA A 96 15.08 -7.36 14.21
CA ALA A 96 15.09 -8.77 14.57
C ALA A 96 15.27 -9.68 13.34
N ARG A 97 14.63 -9.31 12.21
CA ARG A 97 14.79 -10.03 10.96
C ARG A 97 16.20 -9.88 10.37
N CYS A 98 16.84 -8.72 10.57
CA CYS A 98 18.26 -8.53 10.20
C CYS A 98 19.19 -9.38 11.06
N ASP A 99 18.97 -9.40 12.38
CA ASP A 99 19.79 -10.16 13.33
C ASP A 99 19.76 -11.67 13.05
N ASP A 100 18.61 -12.18 12.60
CA ASP A 100 18.45 -13.57 12.16
C ASP A 100 18.96 -13.85 10.72
N GLY A 101 19.55 -12.86 10.05
CA GLY A 101 20.11 -13.03 8.69
C GLY A 101 19.07 -13.25 7.59
N LEU A 102 17.80 -12.88 7.83
CA LEU A 102 16.67 -13.09 6.91
C LEU A 102 16.44 -11.91 5.95
N VAL A 103 17.30 -10.89 5.98
CA VAL A 103 17.20 -9.69 5.14
C VAL A 103 18.35 -9.66 4.13
N PHE A 104 18.03 -9.36 2.88
CA PHE A 104 19.07 -9.03 1.90
C PHE A 104 19.74 -7.70 2.26
N TYR A 105 21.07 -7.64 2.19
CA TYR A 105 21.81 -6.46 2.63
C TYR A 105 21.38 -5.17 1.91
N ARG A 106 20.99 -5.24 0.62
CA ARG A 106 20.47 -4.10 -0.12
C ARG A 106 19.09 -3.62 0.36
N ASP A 107 18.26 -4.55 0.84
CA ASP A 107 16.99 -4.17 1.46
C ASP A 107 17.24 -3.40 2.75
N LYS A 108 18.26 -3.79 3.53
CA LYS A 108 18.67 -3.09 4.73
C LYS A 108 19.13 -1.67 4.43
N ASP A 109 20.01 -1.49 3.44
CA ASP A 109 20.50 -0.16 3.04
C ASP A 109 19.31 0.76 2.67
N VAL A 110 18.36 0.26 1.89
CA VAL A 110 17.17 1.03 1.47
C VAL A 110 16.25 1.33 2.66
N TYR A 111 16.00 0.34 3.52
CA TYR A 111 15.16 0.49 4.70
C TYR A 111 15.75 1.52 5.66
N ASP A 112 17.03 1.45 5.99
CA ASP A 112 17.72 2.34 6.92
C ASP A 112 17.61 3.81 6.46
N ILE A 113 17.82 4.08 5.16
CA ILE A 113 17.66 5.43 4.59
C ILE A 113 16.22 5.93 4.78
N ILE A 114 15.22 5.08 4.53
CA ILE A 114 13.81 5.47 4.64
C ILE A 114 13.42 5.67 6.11
N ALA A 115 13.81 4.76 7.00
CA ALA A 115 13.48 4.80 8.41
C ALA A 115 14.07 6.04 9.11
N GLN A 116 15.35 6.36 8.82
CA GLN A 116 16.04 7.51 9.40
C GLN A 116 15.50 8.86 8.90
N SER A 117 14.90 8.89 7.71
CA SER A 117 14.43 10.14 7.10
C SER A 117 13.07 10.63 7.62
N GLY A 118 12.29 9.77 8.26
CA GLY A 118 10.88 10.06 8.60
C GLY A 118 9.97 10.23 7.36
N GLY A 119 10.49 9.95 6.17
CA GLY A 119 9.78 10.02 4.89
C GLY A 119 10.62 10.69 3.79
N ILE A 120 10.93 9.93 2.75
CA ILE A 120 11.85 10.34 1.66
C ILE A 120 11.27 9.99 0.29
N ILE A 121 11.48 10.84 -0.70
CA ILE A 121 11.07 10.56 -2.09
C ILE A 121 11.97 9.47 -2.70
N SER A 122 11.36 8.60 -3.49
CA SER A 122 12.06 7.47 -4.11
C SER A 122 13.26 7.88 -4.97
N LYS A 123 13.21 9.08 -5.58
CA LYS A 123 14.30 9.65 -6.37
C LYS A 123 15.56 9.88 -5.54
N ASP A 124 15.43 10.38 -4.30
CA ASP A 124 16.57 10.66 -3.42
C ASP A 124 17.19 9.36 -2.88
N VAL A 125 16.35 8.33 -2.60
CA VAL A 125 16.87 7.01 -2.23
C VAL A 125 17.67 6.40 -3.38
N ARG A 126 17.16 6.54 -4.64
CA ARG A 126 17.88 6.07 -5.85
C ARG A 126 19.24 6.72 -6.00
N GLN A 127 19.34 8.03 -5.74
CA GLN A 127 20.62 8.76 -5.81
C GLN A 127 21.62 8.27 -4.76
N LYS A 128 21.15 7.91 -3.56
CA LYS A 128 22.01 7.44 -2.46
C LYS A 128 22.49 5.99 -2.67
N ILE A 129 21.61 5.10 -3.15
CA ILE A 129 21.93 3.68 -3.35
C ILE A 129 22.62 3.43 -4.70
N ASN A 130 22.27 4.16 -5.74
CA ASN A 130 22.81 4.04 -7.10
C ASN A 130 22.85 2.59 -7.60
N ASP A 131 21.74 1.87 -7.49
CA ASP A 131 21.58 0.49 -7.91
C ASP A 131 20.41 0.38 -8.91
N LYS A 132 20.65 -0.28 -10.06
CA LYS A 132 19.63 -0.47 -11.10
C LYS A 132 18.43 -1.31 -10.64
N ASP A 133 18.61 -2.16 -9.64
CA ASP A 133 17.61 -3.07 -9.11
C ASP A 133 16.79 -2.47 -7.95
N ILE A 134 16.96 -1.19 -7.63
CA ILE A 134 16.34 -0.53 -6.49
C ILE A 134 14.80 -0.67 -6.45
N ASP A 135 14.15 -0.75 -7.61
CA ASP A 135 12.70 -0.97 -7.69
C ASP A 135 12.27 -2.34 -7.14
N LYS A 136 13.14 -3.33 -7.24
CA LYS A 136 12.92 -4.65 -6.64
C LYS A 136 12.97 -4.54 -5.11
N TYR A 137 13.91 -3.76 -4.57
CA TYR A 137 14.06 -3.55 -3.13
C TYR A 137 12.85 -2.80 -2.57
N PHE A 138 12.44 -1.69 -3.19
CA PHE A 138 11.20 -1.00 -2.82
C PHE A 138 9.98 -1.91 -2.87
N THR A 139 9.86 -2.74 -3.90
CA THR A 139 8.71 -3.63 -4.06
C THR A 139 8.72 -4.71 -2.98
N ARG A 140 9.87 -5.34 -2.70
CA ARG A 140 10.01 -6.37 -1.67
C ARG A 140 9.72 -5.83 -0.27
N LEU A 141 10.29 -4.68 0.09
CA LEU A 141 10.03 -4.03 1.37
C LEU A 141 8.56 -3.63 1.55
N GLN A 142 7.87 -3.19 0.48
CA GLN A 142 6.43 -2.95 0.51
C GLN A 142 5.64 -4.26 0.67
N MET A 143 5.96 -5.31 -0.10
CA MET A 143 5.31 -6.62 0.03
C MET A 143 5.45 -7.19 1.44
N GLN A 144 6.58 -6.94 2.09
CA GLN A 144 6.85 -7.31 3.48
C GLN A 144 6.29 -6.30 4.49
N THR A 145 5.64 -5.23 4.03
CA THR A 145 5.05 -4.18 4.87
C THR A 145 6.03 -3.37 5.72
N TYR A 146 7.35 -3.41 5.44
CA TYR A 146 8.35 -2.61 6.16
C TYR A 146 8.39 -1.16 5.70
N ILE A 147 7.99 -0.88 4.46
CA ILE A 147 7.76 0.48 3.97
C ILE A 147 6.39 0.60 3.30
N VAL A 148 5.85 1.81 3.32
CA VAL A 148 4.60 2.19 2.67
C VAL A 148 4.80 3.49 1.89
N THR A 149 3.92 3.75 0.93
CA THR A 149 3.88 5.06 0.27
C THR A 149 3.18 6.05 1.19
N SER A 150 3.90 7.08 1.62
CA SER A 150 3.40 8.13 2.51
C SER A 150 2.79 9.32 1.76
N ASP A 151 3.19 9.51 0.50
CA ASP A 151 2.66 10.57 -0.38
C ASP A 151 3.10 10.36 -1.82
N PHE A 152 2.57 11.19 -2.72
CA PHE A 152 3.08 11.39 -4.08
C PHE A 152 3.47 12.85 -4.27
N VAL A 153 4.72 13.10 -4.67
CA VAL A 153 5.27 14.42 -4.94
C VAL A 153 5.25 14.67 -6.43
N TYR A 154 4.60 15.73 -6.85
CA TYR A 154 4.53 16.15 -8.26
C TYR A 154 5.50 17.28 -8.52
N GLU A 155 6.11 17.28 -9.69
CA GLU A 155 6.89 18.42 -10.15
C GLU A 155 5.96 19.62 -10.41
N LYS A 156 6.48 20.83 -10.20
CA LYS A 156 5.77 22.08 -10.45
C LYS A 156 6.42 22.84 -11.58
N SER A 157 5.61 23.32 -12.53
CA SER A 157 6.04 24.28 -13.55
C SER A 157 6.38 25.63 -12.90
N LYS A 158 6.98 26.53 -13.67
CA LYS A 158 7.26 27.92 -13.24
C LYS A 158 5.99 28.66 -12.80
N ASP A 159 4.84 28.30 -13.36
CA ASP A 159 3.52 28.88 -13.04
C ASP A 159 2.84 28.18 -11.85
N GLY A 160 3.53 27.28 -11.13
CA GLY A 160 3.03 26.57 -9.97
C GLY A 160 2.08 25.39 -10.29
N ARG A 161 1.83 25.07 -11.55
CA ARG A 161 1.00 23.92 -11.96
C ARG A 161 1.77 22.62 -11.76
N THR A 162 1.10 21.65 -11.15
CA THR A 162 1.65 20.28 -11.04
C THR A 162 1.61 19.60 -12.40
N TYR A 163 2.70 18.91 -12.75
CA TYR A 163 2.79 18.16 -14.01
C TYR A 163 3.55 16.84 -13.81
N GLY A 164 3.44 15.97 -14.80
CA GLY A 164 4.11 14.67 -14.80
C GLY A 164 3.47 13.65 -13.83
N TRP A 165 4.14 12.53 -13.69
CA TRP A 165 3.73 11.47 -12.78
C TRP A 165 4.25 11.76 -11.37
N GLY A 166 3.38 11.62 -10.37
CA GLY A 166 3.78 11.77 -8.97
C GLY A 166 4.86 10.77 -8.58
N VAL A 167 5.95 11.27 -8.01
CA VAL A 167 7.04 10.45 -7.46
C VAL A 167 6.65 9.99 -6.07
N ALA A 168 6.71 8.68 -5.82
CA ALA A 168 6.36 8.12 -4.51
C ALA A 168 7.33 8.59 -3.42
N LYS A 169 6.76 9.01 -2.28
CA LYS A 169 7.46 9.23 -1.02
C LYS A 169 7.23 8.01 -0.14
N TYR A 170 8.30 7.44 0.43
CA TYR A 170 8.23 6.27 1.29
C TYR A 170 8.50 6.63 2.74
N ALA A 171 7.84 5.93 3.65
CA ALA A 171 8.09 5.96 5.08
C ALA A 171 7.86 4.57 5.68
N THR A 172 8.26 4.34 6.92
CA THR A 172 7.87 3.14 7.65
C THR A 172 6.43 3.26 8.15
N PRO A 173 5.64 2.20 8.17
CA PRO A 173 4.28 2.27 8.73
C PRO A 173 4.29 2.65 10.21
N GLU A 174 5.32 2.28 10.97
CA GLU A 174 5.50 2.67 12.38
C GLU A 174 5.61 4.19 12.55
N SER A 175 6.31 4.87 11.65
CA SER A 175 6.48 6.32 11.72
C SER A 175 5.20 7.09 11.37
N LEU A 176 4.31 6.48 10.54
CA LEU A 176 3.07 7.12 10.11
C LEU A 176 1.87 6.81 11.01
N TYR A 177 1.78 5.58 11.50
CA TYR A 177 0.58 5.08 12.18
C TYR A 177 0.84 4.67 13.63
N GLY A 178 2.11 4.72 14.07
CA GLY A 178 2.53 4.32 15.40
C GLY A 178 2.89 2.83 15.51
N ALA A 179 3.98 2.54 16.22
CA ALA A 179 4.48 1.19 16.40
C ALA A 179 3.48 0.28 17.16
N GLU A 180 2.74 0.84 18.12
CA GLU A 180 1.74 0.13 18.89
C GLU A 180 0.63 -0.45 17.98
N LEU A 181 0.09 0.37 17.08
CA LEU A 181 -0.90 -0.09 16.11
C LEU A 181 -0.33 -1.21 15.22
N ILE A 182 0.84 -0.99 14.64
CA ILE A 182 1.43 -1.94 13.69
C ILE A 182 1.71 -3.29 14.33
N ARG A 183 2.15 -3.31 15.59
CA ARG A 183 2.48 -4.52 16.36
C ARG A 183 1.31 -5.12 17.10
N SER A 184 0.13 -4.51 17.07
CA SER A 184 -1.04 -4.92 17.90
C SER A 184 -1.46 -6.37 17.68
N GLN A 185 -1.15 -6.96 16.51
CA GLN A 185 -1.49 -8.35 16.19
C GLN A 185 -0.31 -9.34 16.27
N TYR A 186 0.86 -8.94 16.77
CA TYR A 186 2.03 -9.83 16.86
C TYR A 186 1.86 -10.99 17.84
N LYS A 187 0.90 -10.91 18.77
CA LYS A 187 0.52 -12.03 19.65
C LYS A 187 -0.43 -13.03 18.99
N THR A 188 -1.02 -12.66 17.86
CA THR A 188 -1.90 -13.52 17.06
C THR A 188 -1.02 -14.34 16.12
N LYS A 189 -1.37 -15.62 15.89
CA LYS A 189 -0.62 -16.40 14.89
C LYS A 189 -0.77 -15.78 13.51
N PRO A 190 0.31 -15.70 12.71
CA PRO A 190 0.25 -15.13 11.35
C PRO A 190 -0.82 -15.81 10.46
N SER A 191 -1.04 -17.11 10.62
CA SER A 191 -2.10 -17.85 9.93
C SER A 191 -3.51 -17.37 10.30
N GLU A 192 -3.75 -17.00 11.55
CA GLU A 192 -5.04 -16.45 12.00
C GLU A 192 -5.27 -15.06 11.43
N SER A 193 -4.23 -14.21 11.42
CA SER A 193 -4.28 -12.90 10.72
C SER A 193 -4.57 -13.06 9.23
N PHE A 194 -3.98 -14.07 8.59
CA PHE A 194 -4.27 -14.38 7.19
C PHE A 194 -5.74 -14.76 6.97
N GLU A 195 -6.29 -15.62 7.81
CA GLU A 195 -7.70 -16.01 7.75
C GLU A 195 -8.65 -14.82 7.93
N ILE A 196 -8.36 -13.92 8.88
CA ILE A 196 -9.13 -12.69 9.09
C ILE A 196 -9.15 -11.84 7.81
N MET A 197 -8.02 -11.71 7.11
CA MET A 197 -7.94 -10.98 5.84
C MET A 197 -8.76 -11.64 4.74
N VAL A 198 -8.69 -12.98 4.62
CA VAL A 198 -9.47 -13.75 3.64
C VAL A 198 -10.97 -13.58 3.89
N GLU A 199 -11.42 -13.77 5.14
CA GLU A 199 -12.82 -13.60 5.52
C GLU A 199 -13.31 -12.16 5.30
N ARG A 200 -12.45 -11.16 5.57
CA ARG A 200 -12.79 -9.76 5.29
C ARG A 200 -13.11 -9.52 3.82
N ILE A 201 -12.32 -10.07 2.90
CA ILE A 201 -12.56 -9.94 1.47
C ILE A 201 -13.82 -10.71 1.05
N LEU A 202 -13.98 -11.95 1.50
CA LEU A 202 -15.17 -12.78 1.18
C LEU A 202 -16.47 -12.16 1.69
N LYS A 203 -16.45 -11.46 2.82
CA LYS A 203 -17.62 -10.73 3.35
C LYS A 203 -18.19 -9.72 2.35
N TYR A 204 -17.34 -9.06 1.58
CA TYR A 204 -17.75 -8.04 0.59
C TYR A 204 -17.85 -8.58 -0.84
N PHE A 205 -17.23 -9.72 -1.09
CA PHE A 205 -17.21 -10.40 -2.41
C PHE A 205 -17.58 -11.88 -2.24
N PRO A 206 -18.80 -12.19 -1.73
CA PRO A 206 -19.21 -13.55 -1.37
C PRO A 206 -19.27 -14.53 -2.54
N GLU A 207 -19.43 -14.03 -3.77
CA GLU A 207 -19.44 -14.85 -4.99
C GLU A 207 -18.03 -15.30 -5.43
N THR A 208 -16.99 -14.83 -4.72
CA THR A 208 -15.61 -15.14 -5.06
C THR A 208 -15.20 -16.46 -4.42
N ASP A 209 -14.58 -17.33 -5.23
CA ASP A 209 -13.94 -18.52 -4.69
C ASP A 209 -12.82 -18.17 -3.71
N ARG A 210 -12.81 -18.86 -2.56
CA ARG A 210 -11.85 -18.67 -1.48
C ARG A 210 -10.40 -18.81 -1.96
N GLN A 211 -10.12 -19.77 -2.84
CA GLN A 211 -8.77 -20.00 -3.35
C GLN A 211 -8.28 -18.82 -4.22
N THR A 212 -9.19 -18.15 -4.90
CA THR A 212 -8.90 -16.93 -5.67
C THR A 212 -8.47 -15.81 -4.74
N VAL A 213 -9.15 -15.61 -3.58
CA VAL A 213 -8.75 -14.63 -2.56
C VAL A 213 -7.37 -14.99 -1.99
N ILE A 214 -7.16 -16.24 -1.60
CA ILE A 214 -5.87 -16.73 -1.08
C ILE A 214 -4.74 -16.47 -2.08
N LYS A 215 -4.94 -16.78 -3.36
CA LYS A 215 -3.95 -16.53 -4.40
C LYS A 215 -3.66 -15.04 -4.62
N LEU A 216 -4.63 -14.18 -4.43
CA LEU A 216 -4.45 -12.72 -4.58
C LEU A 216 -3.62 -12.13 -3.43
N ILE A 217 -3.89 -12.55 -2.18
CA ILE A 217 -3.18 -12.04 -1.01
C ILE A 217 -1.73 -12.56 -0.99
N LYS A 218 -1.48 -13.84 -1.30
CA LYS A 218 -0.13 -14.43 -1.36
C LYS A 218 0.72 -13.85 -2.48
#